data_7f58defadd24ebfe5276b660f5544f95
#
_entry.id   7f58defadd24ebfe5276b660f5544f95
#
_cell.length_a   1.000
_cell.length_b   1.000
_cell.length_c   1.000
_cell.angle_alpha   90.00
_cell.angle_beta   90.00
_cell.angle_gamma   90.00
#
_symmetry.space_group_name_H-M   'P 1'
#
loop_
_entity.id
_entity.type
_entity.pdbx_description
1 polymer ?
#
loop_
_entity_poly.entity_id
_entity_poly.type
_entity_poly.pdbx_seq_one_letter_code
_entity_poly.pdbx_strand_id
1 'polypeptide(L)'
;MNTKLMCDKELVSEYIKGNQACFSVLMERHKSKVFSYIYMMVKDRAASEDLFQDVFIKVIHTLKTGKYNEEGKFLPWVMRISHNLVIDYFRKEKKMPKVGNSGKDDFDIFRVIRITDQNVEDRMIRDQAGQEVRQLINRLPKEQKEVLLMRHYGELSFNEIAEQTNVSINTALGRMRYALINMRKMMEAPGTKMRL
;
A
#
# COMPACT_ATOMS: atom_id res chain seq x y z
N MET A 1 -28.68 1.28 -11.15
CA MET A 1 -28.19 1.35 -9.76
C MET A 1 -26.85 2.09 -9.78
N ASN A 2 -26.64 3.10 -8.92
CA ASN A 2 -25.40 3.88 -8.96
C ASN A 2 -24.27 3.10 -8.23
N THR A 3 -23.47 2.36 -8.98
CA THR A 3 -22.39 1.51 -8.47
C THR A 3 -21.36 2.25 -7.61
N LYS A 4 -21.22 3.57 -7.79
CA LYS A 4 -20.29 4.39 -6.99
C LYS A 4 -20.68 4.52 -5.52
N LEU A 5 -21.96 4.36 -5.18
CA LEU A 5 -22.48 4.47 -3.81
C LEU A 5 -22.51 3.13 -3.05
N MET A 6 -22.28 2.02 -3.75
CA MET A 6 -22.30 0.67 -3.15
C MET A 6 -21.06 0.49 -2.24
N CYS A 7 -21.24 -0.26 -1.14
CA CYS A 7 -20.11 -0.67 -0.32
C CYS A 7 -19.30 -1.79 -1.01
N ASP A 8 -18.07 -2.05 -0.54
CA ASP A 8 -17.19 -3.04 -1.16
C ASP A 8 -17.81 -4.43 -1.18
N LYS A 9 -18.51 -4.83 -0.12
CA LYS A 9 -19.23 -6.11 -0.02
C LYS A 9 -20.27 -6.27 -1.13
N GLU A 10 -21.06 -5.23 -1.37
CA GLU A 10 -22.09 -5.24 -2.42
C GLU A 10 -21.43 -5.29 -3.80
N LEU A 11 -20.37 -4.53 -4.03
CA LEU A 11 -19.62 -4.53 -5.29
C LEU A 11 -19.01 -5.90 -5.59
N VAL A 12 -18.44 -6.56 -4.59
CA VAL A 12 -17.90 -7.93 -4.74
C VAL A 12 -19.02 -8.91 -5.09
N SER A 13 -20.15 -8.86 -4.35
CA SER A 13 -21.29 -9.73 -4.62
C SER A 13 -21.83 -9.58 -6.05
N GLU A 14 -22.00 -8.35 -6.52
CA GLU A 14 -22.48 -8.07 -7.88
C GLU A 14 -21.45 -8.46 -8.95
N TYR A 15 -20.16 -8.29 -8.67
CA TYR A 15 -19.10 -8.76 -9.56
C TYR A 15 -19.12 -10.28 -9.74
N ILE A 16 -19.30 -11.04 -8.66
CA ILE A 16 -19.40 -12.51 -8.70
C ILE A 16 -20.62 -12.96 -9.51
N LYS A 17 -21.72 -12.19 -9.47
CA LYS A 17 -22.92 -12.42 -10.30
C LYS A 17 -22.73 -12.05 -11.78
N GLY A 18 -21.56 -11.51 -12.17
CA GLY A 18 -21.22 -11.20 -13.56
C GLY A 18 -21.17 -9.71 -13.92
N ASN A 19 -21.45 -8.78 -12.99
CA ASN A 19 -21.39 -7.35 -13.26
C ASN A 19 -19.94 -6.83 -13.23
N GLN A 20 -19.30 -6.81 -14.39
CA GLN A 20 -17.89 -6.40 -14.54
C GLN A 20 -17.64 -4.93 -14.11
N ALA A 21 -18.63 -4.04 -14.23
CA ALA A 21 -18.48 -2.64 -13.85
C ALA A 21 -18.20 -2.48 -12.35
N CYS A 22 -18.70 -3.39 -11.50
CA CYS A 22 -18.46 -3.35 -10.07
C CYS A 22 -16.98 -3.56 -9.71
N PHE A 23 -16.27 -4.41 -10.46
CA PHE A 23 -14.83 -4.59 -10.26
C PHE A 23 -14.03 -3.35 -10.61
N SER A 24 -14.41 -2.65 -11.68
CA SER A 24 -13.75 -1.39 -12.05
C SER A 24 -13.87 -0.34 -10.94
N VAL A 25 -15.02 -0.28 -10.26
CA VAL A 25 -15.24 0.62 -9.12
C VAL A 25 -14.37 0.20 -7.92
N LEU A 26 -14.30 -1.09 -7.59
CA LEU A 26 -13.42 -1.61 -6.53
C LEU A 26 -11.95 -1.29 -6.81
N MET A 27 -11.49 -1.55 -8.04
CA MET A 27 -10.13 -1.24 -8.45
C MET A 27 -9.84 0.27 -8.31
N GLU A 28 -10.71 1.13 -8.84
CA GLU A 28 -10.54 2.58 -8.79
C GLU A 28 -10.47 3.10 -7.34
N ARG A 29 -11.28 2.54 -6.45
CA ARG A 29 -11.34 2.90 -5.03
C ARG A 29 -10.05 2.55 -4.27
N HIS A 30 -9.43 1.43 -4.60
CA HIS A 30 -8.33 0.87 -3.81
C HIS A 30 -6.96 0.91 -4.51
N LYS A 31 -6.89 1.15 -5.84
CA LYS A 31 -5.65 1.14 -6.62
C LYS A 31 -4.53 1.98 -6.01
N SER A 32 -4.86 3.18 -5.54
CA SER A 32 -3.87 4.11 -4.96
C SER A 32 -3.22 3.57 -3.70
N LYS A 33 -4.02 3.00 -2.79
CA LYS A 33 -3.53 2.43 -1.52
C LYS A 33 -2.65 1.21 -1.80
N VAL A 34 -3.10 0.32 -2.69
CA VAL A 34 -2.38 -0.90 -3.08
C VAL A 34 -1.06 -0.56 -3.77
N PHE A 35 -1.10 0.33 -4.76
CA PHE A 35 0.10 0.73 -5.48
C PHE A 35 1.10 1.45 -4.58
N SER A 36 0.62 2.38 -3.72
CA SER A 36 1.48 3.08 -2.75
C SER A 36 2.19 2.12 -1.80
N TYR A 37 1.47 1.11 -1.29
CA TYR A 37 2.07 0.08 -0.45
C TYR A 37 3.19 -0.65 -1.19
N ILE A 38 2.92 -1.17 -2.39
CA ILE A 38 3.90 -1.92 -3.20
C ILE A 38 5.12 -1.05 -3.49
N TYR A 39 4.91 0.17 -3.99
CA TYR A 39 5.98 1.08 -4.37
C TYR A 39 6.84 1.50 -3.17
N MET A 40 6.23 1.80 -2.02
CA MET A 40 6.97 2.13 -0.81
C MET A 40 7.84 0.97 -0.32
N MET A 41 7.42 -0.29 -0.55
CA MET A 41 8.21 -1.46 -0.19
C MET A 41 9.32 -1.75 -1.20
N VAL A 42 9.02 -1.75 -2.50
CA VAL A 42 9.92 -2.21 -3.59
C VAL A 42 10.88 -1.11 -4.04
N LYS A 43 10.42 0.15 -4.12
CA LYS A 43 11.18 1.34 -4.56
C LYS A 43 11.68 1.25 -6.02
N ASP A 44 11.10 0.41 -6.82
CA ASP A 44 11.30 0.31 -8.26
C ASP A 44 9.94 0.43 -8.93
N ARG A 45 9.81 1.35 -9.88
CA ARG A 45 8.52 1.65 -10.50
C ARG A 45 8.05 0.51 -11.39
N ALA A 46 8.91 0.01 -12.26
CA ALA A 46 8.55 -1.04 -13.20
C ALA A 46 8.16 -2.31 -12.45
N ALA A 47 8.97 -2.76 -11.49
CA ALA A 47 8.64 -3.89 -10.64
C ALA A 47 7.35 -3.68 -9.83
N SER A 48 7.06 -2.44 -9.41
CA SER A 48 5.83 -2.13 -8.67
C SER A 48 4.60 -2.18 -9.57
N GLU A 49 4.70 -1.73 -10.82
CA GLU A 49 3.62 -1.83 -11.82
C GLU A 49 3.32 -3.29 -12.16
N ASP A 50 4.34 -4.12 -12.34
CA ASP A 50 4.19 -5.56 -12.59
C ASP A 50 3.53 -6.28 -11.39
N LEU A 51 4.03 -6.03 -10.19
CA LEU A 51 3.45 -6.59 -8.96
C LEU A 51 2.01 -6.14 -8.74
N PHE A 52 1.69 -4.89 -9.05
CA PHE A 52 0.33 -4.37 -8.95
C PHE A 52 -0.62 -5.12 -9.91
N GLN A 53 -0.19 -5.36 -11.15
CA GLN A 53 -0.97 -6.17 -12.11
C GLN A 53 -1.16 -7.59 -11.59
N ASP A 54 -0.10 -8.22 -11.10
CA ASP A 54 -0.15 -9.58 -10.54
C ASP A 54 -1.12 -9.68 -9.35
N VAL A 55 -1.15 -8.66 -8.48
CA VAL A 55 -2.13 -8.58 -7.37
C VAL A 55 -3.54 -8.66 -7.91
N PHE A 56 -3.90 -7.79 -8.87
CA PHE A 56 -5.28 -7.73 -9.37
C PHE A 56 -5.65 -8.94 -10.22
N ILE A 57 -4.70 -9.56 -10.93
CA ILE A 57 -4.92 -10.86 -11.60
C ILE A 57 -5.30 -11.94 -10.55
N LYS A 58 -4.55 -12.02 -9.44
CA LYS A 58 -4.87 -12.96 -8.35
C LYS A 58 -6.20 -12.65 -7.68
N VAL A 59 -6.51 -11.37 -7.45
CA VAL A 59 -7.80 -10.92 -6.92
C VAL A 59 -8.95 -11.41 -7.81
N ILE A 60 -8.88 -11.12 -9.11
CA ILE A 60 -9.89 -11.54 -10.11
C ILE A 60 -10.07 -13.05 -10.10
N HIS A 61 -8.96 -13.79 -10.16
CA HIS A 61 -9.00 -15.26 -10.18
C HIS A 61 -9.66 -15.80 -8.90
N THR A 62 -9.31 -15.28 -7.74
CA THR A 62 -9.84 -15.74 -6.46
C THR A 62 -11.33 -15.44 -6.31
N LEU A 63 -11.78 -14.26 -6.76
CA LEU A 63 -13.20 -13.89 -6.77
C LEU A 63 -14.01 -14.82 -7.71
N LYS A 64 -13.52 -15.06 -8.93
CA LYS A 64 -14.20 -15.91 -9.93
C LYS A 64 -14.26 -17.37 -9.54
N THR A 65 -13.28 -17.88 -8.79
CA THR A 65 -13.26 -19.27 -8.33
C THR A 65 -14.02 -19.49 -7.02
N GLY A 66 -14.67 -18.45 -6.47
CA GLY A 66 -15.46 -18.56 -5.24
C GLY A 66 -14.63 -18.84 -3.98
N LYS A 67 -13.31 -18.66 -4.04
CA LYS A 67 -12.40 -18.90 -2.91
C LYS A 67 -12.27 -17.71 -1.96
N TYR A 68 -12.89 -16.60 -2.30
CA TYR A 68 -12.93 -15.42 -1.45
C TYR A 68 -14.06 -15.54 -0.45
N ASN A 69 -13.75 -15.42 0.84
CA ASN A 69 -14.74 -15.32 1.89
C ASN A 69 -15.05 -13.85 2.18
N GLU A 70 -16.29 -13.43 1.90
CA GLU A 70 -16.72 -12.03 2.06
C GLU A 70 -17.01 -11.72 3.53
N GLU A 71 -16.03 -11.15 4.22
CA GLU A 71 -16.15 -10.69 5.61
C GLU A 71 -16.26 -9.16 5.74
N GLY A 72 -16.51 -8.45 4.64
CA GLY A 72 -16.52 -6.98 4.62
C GLY A 72 -15.12 -6.35 4.69
N LYS A 73 -14.06 -7.12 4.43
CA LYS A 73 -12.66 -6.70 4.56
C LYS A 73 -11.90 -6.81 3.23
N PHE A 74 -12.49 -6.31 2.14
CA PHE A 74 -11.91 -6.43 0.80
C PHE A 74 -10.49 -5.84 0.73
N LEU A 75 -10.27 -4.59 1.18
CA LEU A 75 -8.94 -3.96 1.13
C LEU A 75 -7.90 -4.70 1.98
N PRO A 76 -8.13 -5.07 3.25
CA PRO A 76 -7.20 -5.90 4.03
C PRO A 76 -6.83 -7.21 3.32
N TRP A 77 -7.79 -7.87 2.69
CA TRP A 77 -7.53 -9.10 1.94
C TRP A 77 -6.64 -8.85 0.69
N VAL A 78 -6.92 -7.81 -0.10
CA VAL A 78 -6.07 -7.42 -1.24
C VAL A 78 -4.65 -7.08 -0.76
N MET A 79 -4.52 -6.42 0.38
CA MET A 79 -3.21 -6.08 0.95
C MET A 79 -2.43 -7.31 1.42
N ARG A 80 -3.09 -8.37 1.89
CA ARG A 80 -2.43 -9.66 2.17
C ARG A 80 -1.84 -10.27 0.90
N ILE A 81 -2.58 -10.24 -0.21
CA ILE A 81 -2.09 -10.70 -1.51
C ILE A 81 -0.87 -9.87 -1.95
N SER A 82 -0.98 -8.54 -1.82
CA SER A 82 0.10 -7.61 -2.17
C SER A 82 1.37 -7.86 -1.36
N HIS A 83 1.22 -8.03 -0.04
CA HIS A 83 2.34 -8.33 0.84
C HIS A 83 3.05 -9.63 0.46
N ASN A 84 2.29 -10.70 0.24
CA ASN A 84 2.87 -12.00 -0.14
C ASN A 84 3.66 -11.90 -1.46
N LEU A 85 3.12 -11.19 -2.46
CA LEU A 85 3.83 -10.98 -3.73
C LEU A 85 5.10 -10.14 -3.56
N VAL A 86 5.07 -9.10 -2.73
CA VAL A 86 6.26 -8.29 -2.40
C VAL A 86 7.33 -9.14 -1.70
N ILE A 87 6.96 -9.99 -0.75
CA ILE A 87 7.90 -10.89 -0.08
C ILE A 87 8.50 -11.89 -1.06
N ASP A 88 7.67 -12.47 -1.95
CA ASP A 88 8.14 -13.40 -2.97
C ASP A 88 9.07 -12.72 -3.99
N TYR A 89 8.80 -11.48 -4.36
CA TYR A 89 9.69 -10.65 -5.17
C TYR A 89 11.07 -10.51 -4.52
N PHE A 90 11.13 -10.11 -3.24
CA PHE A 90 12.41 -10.00 -2.54
C PHE A 90 13.13 -11.34 -2.36
N ARG A 91 12.41 -12.45 -2.20
CA ARG A 91 13.02 -13.79 -2.17
C ARG A 91 13.68 -14.15 -3.49
N LYS A 92 13.02 -13.83 -4.60
CA LYS A 92 13.58 -14.05 -5.95
C LYS A 92 14.79 -13.17 -6.20
N GLU A 93 14.69 -11.87 -5.88
CA GLU A 93 15.77 -10.90 -6.06
C GLU A 93 17.04 -11.26 -5.27
N LYS A 94 16.89 -11.78 -4.03
CA LYS A 94 18.04 -12.27 -3.25
C LYS A 94 18.73 -13.48 -3.84
N LYS A 95 18.04 -14.28 -4.68
CA LYS A 95 18.58 -15.47 -5.33
C LYS A 95 19.24 -15.14 -6.66
N MET A 96 18.96 -13.98 -7.26
CA MET A 96 19.58 -13.54 -8.50
C MET A 96 20.83 -12.71 -8.21
N PRO A 97 21.96 -12.94 -8.90
CA PRO A 97 23.14 -12.07 -8.79
C PRO A 97 22.73 -10.66 -9.27
N LYS A 98 22.99 -9.65 -8.46
CA LYS A 98 22.70 -8.24 -8.81
C LYS A 98 23.59 -7.81 -9.96
N VAL A 99 23.05 -7.74 -11.15
CA VAL A 99 23.58 -6.88 -12.21
C VAL A 99 23.00 -5.49 -11.92
N GLY A 100 23.90 -4.54 -11.59
CA GLY A 100 23.52 -3.26 -11.04
C GLY A 100 22.58 -2.45 -11.92
N ASN A 101 21.55 -1.91 -11.29
CA ASN A 101 21.07 -0.56 -11.52
C ASN A 101 20.04 -0.21 -10.42
N SER A 102 20.51 0.47 -9.36
CA SER A 102 19.60 1.17 -8.45
C SER A 102 19.40 2.58 -9.00
N GLY A 103 18.51 2.72 -9.97
CA GLY A 103 17.99 4.02 -10.37
C GLY A 103 17.16 4.59 -9.21
N LYS A 104 17.61 5.72 -8.66
CA LYS A 104 16.80 6.54 -7.77
C LYS A 104 15.78 7.29 -8.63
N ASP A 105 14.67 6.65 -8.98
CA ASP A 105 13.54 7.36 -9.53
C ASP A 105 12.75 7.99 -8.36
N ASP A 106 12.90 9.29 -8.23
CA ASP A 106 12.10 10.13 -7.33
C ASP A 106 10.72 10.38 -8.00
N PHE A 107 9.93 9.27 -8.08
CA PHE A 107 8.65 9.29 -8.77
C PHE A 107 7.54 9.79 -7.84
N ASP A 108 6.91 10.90 -8.23
CA ASP A 108 5.77 11.48 -7.53
C ASP A 108 4.46 10.71 -7.81
N ILE A 109 4.10 9.81 -6.91
CA ILE A 109 2.87 9.00 -6.93
C ILE A 109 1.59 9.86 -7.04
N PHE A 110 1.60 11.09 -6.49
CA PHE A 110 0.44 11.98 -6.54
C PHE A 110 0.18 12.57 -7.92
N ARG A 111 1.16 12.54 -8.83
CA ARG A 111 0.95 12.94 -10.23
C ARG A 111 0.02 11.99 -11.00
N VAL A 112 -0.09 10.74 -10.54
CA VAL A 112 -0.98 9.72 -11.15
C VAL A 112 -2.39 9.77 -10.56
N ILE A 113 -2.53 10.27 -9.33
CA ILE A 113 -3.83 10.41 -8.66
C ILE A 113 -4.34 11.82 -8.92
N ARG A 114 -5.07 12.00 -10.01
CA ARG A 114 -5.86 13.22 -10.24
C ARG A 114 -6.98 13.28 -9.21
N ILE A 115 -6.72 13.97 -8.10
CA ILE A 115 -7.77 14.41 -7.19
C ILE A 115 -8.29 15.74 -7.76
N THR A 116 -9.57 15.75 -8.08
CA THR A 116 -10.34 16.85 -8.64
C THR A 116 -10.30 18.06 -7.70
N ASP A 117 -10.00 19.21 -8.26
CA ASP A 117 -10.25 20.57 -7.78
C ASP A 117 -9.99 20.89 -6.29
N GLN A 118 -8.79 21.42 -6.01
CA GLN A 118 -8.52 22.32 -4.88
C GLN A 118 -7.35 23.24 -5.23
N ASN A 119 -7.33 24.44 -4.60
CA ASN A 119 -6.38 25.52 -4.80
C ASN A 119 -4.92 25.05 -4.99
N VAL A 120 -4.22 25.56 -6.00
CA VAL A 120 -2.88 25.11 -6.43
C VAL A 120 -1.85 25.19 -5.30
N GLU A 121 -1.92 26.22 -4.44
CA GLU A 121 -1.01 26.40 -3.30
C GLU A 121 -1.18 25.32 -2.24
N ASP A 122 -2.43 25.02 -1.85
CA ASP A 122 -2.72 23.94 -0.88
C ASP A 122 -2.32 22.57 -1.41
N ARG A 123 -2.33 22.39 -2.71
CA ARG A 123 -1.88 21.18 -3.38
C ARG A 123 -0.35 21.04 -3.32
N MET A 124 0.40 22.11 -3.63
CA MET A 124 1.86 22.12 -3.57
C MET A 124 2.36 21.87 -2.15
N ILE A 125 1.75 22.47 -1.13
CA ILE A 125 2.09 22.27 0.28
C ILE A 125 1.84 20.80 0.70
N ARG A 126 0.70 20.22 0.31
CA ARG A 126 0.38 18.81 0.62
C ARG A 126 1.29 17.84 -0.12
N ASP A 127 1.62 18.11 -1.36
CA ASP A 127 2.53 17.27 -2.15
C ASP A 127 3.93 17.29 -1.54
N GLN A 128 4.42 18.46 -1.12
CA GLN A 128 5.72 18.59 -0.45
C GLN A 128 5.73 17.86 0.91
N ALA A 129 4.72 18.10 1.77
CA ALA A 129 4.60 17.41 3.05
C ALA A 129 4.50 15.88 2.86
N GLY A 130 3.77 15.43 1.85
CA GLY A 130 3.68 14.02 1.49
C GLY A 130 5.01 13.42 1.05
N GLN A 131 5.85 14.18 0.31
CA GLN A 131 7.20 13.74 -0.07
C GLN A 131 8.13 13.63 1.14
N GLU A 132 8.09 14.62 2.03
CA GLU A 132 8.89 14.61 3.26
C GLU A 132 8.55 13.43 4.16
N VAL A 133 7.24 13.16 4.37
CA VAL A 133 6.79 11.98 5.13
C VAL A 133 7.26 10.67 4.49
N ARG A 134 7.20 10.54 3.17
CA ARG A 134 7.72 9.35 2.46
C ARG A 134 9.21 9.15 2.64
N GLN A 135 9.99 10.23 2.62
CA GLN A 135 11.42 10.15 2.89
C GLN A 135 11.69 9.65 4.31
N LEU A 136 10.94 10.13 5.31
CA LEU A 136 11.05 9.63 6.69
C LEU A 136 10.70 8.14 6.80
N ILE A 137 9.60 7.71 6.18
CA ILE A 137 9.20 6.30 6.15
C ILE A 137 10.29 5.45 5.49
N ASN A 138 10.93 5.96 4.45
CA ASN A 138 12.00 5.24 3.75
C ASN A 138 13.28 5.05 4.58
N ARG A 139 13.49 5.87 5.60
CA ARG A 139 14.62 5.76 6.55
C ARG A 139 14.34 4.81 7.72
N LEU A 140 13.08 4.37 7.89
CA LEU A 140 12.73 3.42 8.94
C LEU A 140 13.36 2.04 8.69
N PRO A 141 13.70 1.29 9.76
CA PRO A 141 14.01 -0.13 9.66
C PRO A 141 12.87 -0.88 8.96
N LYS A 142 13.22 -1.94 8.19
CA LYS A 142 12.29 -2.67 7.34
C LYS A 142 11.03 -3.13 8.07
N GLU A 143 11.18 -3.72 9.24
CA GLU A 143 10.09 -4.28 10.05
C GLU A 143 9.14 -3.19 10.59
N GLN A 144 9.69 -2.02 10.93
CA GLN A 144 8.89 -0.86 11.37
C GLN A 144 8.12 -0.25 10.20
N LYS A 145 8.78 -0.08 9.06
CA LYS A 145 8.18 0.38 7.82
C LYS A 145 7.04 -0.52 7.37
N GLU A 146 7.25 -1.83 7.38
CA GLU A 146 6.27 -2.84 6.99
C GLU A 146 4.97 -2.72 7.81
N VAL A 147 5.07 -2.71 9.14
CA VAL A 147 3.92 -2.56 10.04
C VAL A 147 3.20 -1.23 9.81
N LEU A 148 3.96 -0.12 9.66
CA LEU A 148 3.40 1.20 9.39
C LEU A 148 2.59 1.22 8.08
N LEU A 149 3.16 0.69 7.00
CA LEU A 149 2.52 0.67 5.69
C LEU A 149 1.28 -0.24 5.65
N MET A 150 1.35 -1.40 6.29
CA MET A 150 0.20 -2.31 6.42
C MET A 150 -0.95 -1.65 7.18
N ARG A 151 -0.65 -0.95 8.28
CA ARG A 151 -1.65 -0.26 9.08
C ARG A 151 -2.26 0.92 8.33
N HIS A 152 -1.41 1.74 7.68
CA HIS A 152 -1.83 2.99 7.04
C HIS A 152 -2.55 2.77 5.70
N TYR A 153 -1.95 2.00 4.79
CA TYR A 153 -2.51 1.77 3.46
C TYR A 153 -3.48 0.59 3.42
N GLY A 154 -3.19 -0.45 4.21
CA GLY A 154 -3.96 -1.69 4.20
C GLY A 154 -5.14 -1.71 5.17
N GLU A 155 -5.20 -0.76 6.08
CA GLU A 155 -6.21 -0.71 7.15
C GLU A 155 -6.25 -1.98 8.01
N LEU A 156 -5.16 -2.79 7.99
CA LEU A 156 -5.08 -4.02 8.78
C LEU A 156 -5.08 -3.72 10.28
N SER A 157 -5.75 -4.57 11.04
CA SER A 157 -5.64 -4.60 12.49
C SER A 157 -4.25 -5.11 12.92
N PHE A 158 -3.83 -4.84 14.15
CA PHE A 158 -2.55 -5.36 14.64
C PHE A 158 -2.52 -6.88 14.76
N ASN A 159 -3.66 -7.55 14.96
CA ASN A 159 -3.77 -9.00 14.89
C ASN A 159 -3.46 -9.50 13.47
N GLU A 160 -4.09 -8.92 12.45
CA GLU A 160 -3.86 -9.28 11.05
C GLU A 160 -2.41 -9.00 10.60
N ILE A 161 -1.81 -7.89 11.07
CA ILE A 161 -0.40 -7.58 10.83
C ILE A 161 0.50 -8.61 11.49
N ALA A 162 0.22 -8.99 12.74
CA ALA A 162 0.98 -9.97 13.48
C ALA A 162 0.96 -11.34 12.78
N GLU A 163 -0.22 -11.80 12.36
CA GLU A 163 -0.38 -13.02 11.56
C GLU A 163 0.41 -12.96 10.25
N GLN A 164 0.27 -11.85 9.51
CA GLN A 164 0.89 -11.67 8.20
C GLN A 164 2.42 -11.62 8.27
N THR A 165 2.96 -10.99 9.33
CA THR A 165 4.42 -10.86 9.55
C THR A 165 5.00 -11.95 10.40
N ASN A 166 4.19 -12.92 10.82
CA ASN A 166 4.56 -14.07 11.65
C ASN A 166 5.26 -13.67 12.96
N VAL A 167 4.66 -12.72 13.66
CA VAL A 167 5.14 -12.24 14.98
C VAL A 167 3.98 -12.18 15.98
N SER A 168 4.29 -11.95 17.28
CA SER A 168 3.24 -11.68 18.26
C SER A 168 2.60 -10.30 18.05
N ILE A 169 1.36 -10.14 18.51
CA ILE A 169 0.67 -8.85 18.49
C ILE A 169 1.46 -7.76 19.24
N ASN A 170 2.09 -8.12 20.37
CA ASN A 170 2.91 -7.20 21.15
C ASN A 170 4.15 -6.74 20.34
N THR A 171 4.73 -7.63 19.54
CA THR A 171 5.83 -7.29 18.62
C THR A 171 5.35 -6.32 17.54
N ALA A 172 4.19 -6.55 16.92
CA ALA A 172 3.62 -5.66 15.93
C ALA A 172 3.32 -4.27 16.52
N LEU A 173 2.72 -4.21 17.70
CA LEU A 173 2.48 -2.96 18.44
C LEU A 173 3.80 -2.24 18.78
N GLY A 174 4.81 -2.97 19.24
CA GLY A 174 6.14 -2.44 19.52
C GLY A 174 6.81 -1.85 18.28
N ARG A 175 6.77 -2.57 17.16
CA ARG A 175 7.30 -2.08 15.86
C ARG A 175 6.62 -0.78 15.43
N MET A 176 5.29 -0.69 15.55
CA MET A 176 4.54 0.55 15.25
C MET A 176 4.94 1.69 16.17
N ARG A 177 5.00 1.44 17.50
CA ARG A 177 5.43 2.45 18.48
C ARG A 177 6.83 2.99 18.15
N TYR A 178 7.78 2.10 17.87
CA TYR A 178 9.14 2.53 17.53
C TYR A 178 9.22 3.22 16.16
N ALA A 179 8.39 2.83 15.19
CA ALA A 179 8.28 3.55 13.93
C ALA A 179 7.91 5.03 14.15
N LEU A 180 6.88 5.28 14.96
CA LEU A 180 6.42 6.65 15.26
C LEU A 180 7.49 7.44 16.07
N ILE A 181 8.15 6.81 17.04
CA ILE A 181 9.24 7.44 17.80
C ILE A 181 10.39 7.83 16.86
N ASN A 182 10.81 6.91 15.97
CA ASN A 182 11.90 7.17 15.05
C ASN A 182 11.53 8.26 14.02
N MET A 183 10.30 8.26 13.51
CA MET A 183 9.83 9.34 12.64
C MET A 183 9.88 10.69 13.35
N ARG A 184 9.38 10.77 14.59
CA ARG A 184 9.41 12.02 15.39
C ARG A 184 10.86 12.50 15.59
N LYS A 185 11.77 11.62 15.99
CA LYS A 185 13.20 11.96 16.13
C LYS A 185 13.82 12.50 14.84
N MET A 186 13.46 11.91 13.69
CA MET A 186 13.94 12.38 12.40
C MET A 186 13.37 13.75 12.01
N MET A 187 12.13 14.06 12.42
CA MET A 187 11.50 15.37 12.21
C MET A 187 12.15 16.48 13.07
N GLU A 188 12.53 16.13 14.30
CA GLU A 188 13.15 17.06 15.26
C GLU A 188 14.66 17.28 15.00
N ALA A 189 15.28 16.49 14.13
CA ALA A 189 16.70 16.59 13.82
C ALA A 189 17.04 17.93 13.16
N PRO A 190 18.17 18.59 13.55
CA PRO A 190 18.61 19.85 12.95
C PRO A 190 18.81 19.68 11.45
N GLY A 191 18.12 20.48 10.65
CA GLY A 191 18.16 20.44 9.18
C GLY A 191 16.91 19.87 8.51
N THR A 192 15.99 19.28 9.24
CA THR A 192 14.69 18.84 8.71
C THR A 192 13.67 19.98 8.90
N LYS A 193 13.57 20.89 7.93
CA LYS A 193 12.52 21.93 7.93
C LYS A 193 11.22 21.33 7.42
N MET A 194 10.51 20.58 8.26
CA MET A 194 9.09 20.37 8.01
C MET A 194 8.34 21.65 8.40
N ARG A 195 7.74 22.30 7.43
CA ARG A 195 6.71 23.30 7.67
C ARG A 195 5.38 22.55 7.78
N LEU A 196 4.94 22.32 9.02
CA LEU A 196 3.58 21.89 9.35
C LEU A 196 2.61 23.06 9.15
#